data_1ab9ed9a0812ca8af59dfffed6625033
#
_entry.id   1ab9ed9a0812ca8af59dfffed6625033
#
_cell.length_a   1.000
_cell.length_b   1.000
_cell.length_c   1.000
_cell.angle_alpha   90.00
_cell.angle_beta   90.00
_cell.angle_gamma   90.00
#
_symmetry.space_group_name_H-M   'P 1'
#
loop_
_entity.id
_entity.type
_entity.pdbx_description
1 polymer ?
#
loop_
_entity_poly.entity_id
_entity_poly.type
_entity_poly.pdbx_seq_one_letter_code
_entity_poly.pdbx_strand_id
1 'polypeptide(L)'
;MEQTWRWFGPDDPITLPQIRQTGATGIVTALHHIPYGVVWSTDEIVKRIGMIEDESSLRLRWSVVESLPVSEAIKLGEGDLTDLFDNYRQSLRNLAACGVTTVCYNFMAVLDWTRTELAFRLPGGATALRFDQDRLAAFDCYILQRPGAEA
;
A
#
# COMPACT_ATOMS: atom_id res chain seq x y z
N MET A 1 18.39 8.40 -11.63
CA MET A 1 17.62 7.59 -10.66
C MET A 1 16.89 8.55 -9.75
N GLU A 2 15.58 8.40 -9.52
CA GLU A 2 14.82 9.20 -8.60
C GLU A 2 14.86 8.57 -7.21
N GLN A 3 15.05 9.39 -6.16
CA GLN A 3 14.94 8.95 -4.77
C GLN A 3 13.49 9.17 -4.32
N THR A 4 12.86 8.10 -3.90
CA THR A 4 11.46 8.13 -3.46
C THR A 4 11.33 7.69 -2.00
N TRP A 5 10.27 8.16 -1.34
CA TRP A 5 9.94 7.79 0.03
C TRP A 5 8.47 7.42 0.14
N ARG A 6 8.17 6.39 0.93
CA ARG A 6 6.79 6.00 1.19
C ARG A 6 6.11 6.95 2.16
N TRP A 7 4.89 7.39 1.80
CA TRP A 7 4.04 8.22 2.64
C TRP A 7 2.61 7.65 2.67
N PHE A 8 2.10 7.40 3.86
CA PHE A 8 0.78 6.77 4.03
C PHE A 8 -0.39 7.75 3.97
N GLY A 9 -0.13 9.03 3.75
CA GLY A 9 -1.15 10.06 3.63
C GLY A 9 -1.15 11.03 4.81
N PRO A 10 -2.22 11.83 4.96
CA PRO A 10 -2.26 12.92 5.95
C PRO A 10 -2.06 12.48 7.41
N ASP A 11 -2.43 11.24 7.72
CA ASP A 11 -2.30 10.67 9.07
C ASP A 11 -0.94 9.98 9.31
N ASP A 12 -0.03 10.03 8.34
CA ASP A 12 1.33 9.51 8.49
C ASP A 12 2.09 10.35 9.55
N PRO A 13 2.70 9.74 10.56
CA PRO A 13 3.52 10.47 11.52
C PRO A 13 4.74 11.15 10.89
N ILE A 14 5.17 10.68 9.70
CA ILE A 14 6.26 11.30 8.94
C ILE A 14 5.67 12.31 7.96
N THR A 15 6.04 13.56 8.14
CA THR A 15 5.53 14.67 7.32
C THR A 15 6.29 14.83 5.99
N LEU A 16 5.66 15.44 4.99
CA LEU A 16 6.30 15.73 3.71
C LEU A 16 7.60 16.56 3.84
N PRO A 17 7.69 17.60 4.70
CA PRO A 17 8.94 18.29 4.97
C PRO A 17 10.05 17.36 5.50
N GLN A 18 9.73 16.44 6.41
CA GLN A 18 10.70 15.46 6.90
C GLN A 18 11.20 14.53 5.80
N ILE A 19 10.29 14.06 4.93
CA ILE A 19 10.64 13.28 3.75
C ILE A 19 11.60 14.07 2.85
N ARG A 20 11.30 15.33 2.60
CA ARG A 20 12.15 16.18 1.77
C ARG A 20 13.57 16.34 2.33
N GLN A 21 13.73 16.38 3.65
CA GLN A 21 15.04 16.46 4.31
C GLN A 21 15.94 15.25 4.00
N THR A 22 15.39 14.09 3.66
CA THR A 22 16.17 12.90 3.25
C THR A 22 16.78 13.02 1.86
N GLY A 23 16.39 14.04 1.09
CA GLY A 23 16.80 14.20 -0.32
C GLY A 23 15.81 13.59 -1.30
N ALA A 24 14.75 12.92 -0.84
CA ALA A 24 13.71 12.38 -1.72
C ALA A 24 13.01 13.49 -2.50
N THR A 25 12.65 13.18 -3.74
CA THR A 25 11.91 14.07 -4.65
C THR A 25 10.59 13.45 -5.10
N GLY A 26 10.46 12.14 -4.95
CA GLY A 26 9.25 11.40 -5.29
C GLY A 26 8.58 10.77 -4.07
N ILE A 27 7.26 10.75 -4.11
CA ILE A 27 6.42 10.10 -3.10
C ILE A 27 5.89 8.79 -3.66
N VAL A 28 5.96 7.75 -2.85
CA VAL A 28 5.30 6.47 -3.05
C VAL A 28 4.09 6.42 -2.11
N THR A 29 2.89 6.40 -2.65
CA THR A 29 1.65 6.39 -1.84
C THR A 29 0.49 5.74 -2.58
N ALA A 30 -0.65 5.61 -1.91
CA ALA A 30 -1.89 5.08 -2.44
C ALA A 30 -3.11 5.77 -1.85
N LEU A 31 -4.29 5.54 -2.43
CA LEU A 31 -5.56 6.02 -1.87
C LEU A 31 -6.11 4.98 -0.87
N HIS A 32 -5.44 4.84 0.28
CA HIS A 32 -5.71 3.80 1.28
C HIS A 32 -7.14 3.83 1.86
N HIS A 33 -7.85 4.94 1.71
CA HIS A 33 -9.23 5.12 2.20
C HIS A 33 -10.28 4.57 1.22
N ILE A 34 -9.89 4.24 -0.01
CA ILE A 34 -10.81 3.68 -1.00
C ILE A 34 -10.85 2.15 -0.86
N PRO A 35 -12.05 1.54 -0.73
CA PRO A 35 -12.17 0.09 -0.62
C PRO A 35 -11.62 -0.65 -1.85
N TYR A 36 -11.20 -1.90 -1.63
CA TYR A 36 -10.72 -2.78 -2.71
C TYR A 36 -11.81 -3.03 -3.75
N GLY A 37 -11.43 -3.03 -5.02
CA GLY A 37 -12.35 -3.22 -6.14
C GLY A 37 -13.16 -1.98 -6.57
N VAL A 38 -13.05 -0.87 -5.84
CA VAL A 38 -13.69 0.40 -6.21
C VAL A 38 -12.76 1.22 -7.11
N VAL A 39 -13.35 1.89 -8.12
CA VAL A 39 -12.60 2.77 -9.02
C VAL A 39 -11.98 3.94 -8.26
N TRP A 40 -10.71 4.20 -8.49
CA TRP A 40 -10.08 5.45 -8.08
C TRP A 40 -10.46 6.56 -9.06
N SER A 41 -11.28 7.48 -8.64
CA SER A 41 -11.71 8.61 -9.47
C SER A 41 -10.56 9.60 -9.70
N THR A 42 -10.63 10.34 -10.81
CA THR A 42 -9.69 11.43 -11.09
C THR A 42 -9.68 12.49 -9.98
N ASP A 43 -10.83 12.78 -9.37
CA ASP A 43 -10.95 13.77 -8.31
C ASP A 43 -10.16 13.37 -7.05
N GLU A 44 -10.27 12.10 -6.63
CA GLU A 44 -9.51 11.59 -5.48
C GLU A 44 -8.00 11.51 -5.77
N ILE A 45 -7.62 11.20 -7.02
CA ILE A 45 -6.23 11.20 -7.46
C ILE A 45 -5.67 12.63 -7.44
N VAL A 46 -6.36 13.59 -8.05
CA VAL A 46 -5.96 15.01 -8.07
C VAL A 46 -5.89 15.58 -6.65
N LYS A 47 -6.84 15.25 -5.79
CA LYS A 47 -6.82 15.65 -4.39
C LYS A 47 -5.55 15.14 -3.67
N ARG A 48 -5.15 13.87 -3.91
CA ARG A 48 -3.91 13.33 -3.33
C ARG A 48 -2.67 14.01 -3.92
N ILE A 49 -2.64 14.28 -5.22
CA ILE A 49 -1.58 15.05 -5.86
C ILE A 49 -1.46 16.44 -5.22
N GLY A 50 -2.57 17.15 -5.05
CA GLY A 50 -2.60 18.45 -4.38
C GLY A 50 -1.99 18.41 -2.99
N MET A 51 -2.33 17.42 -2.16
CA MET A 51 -1.74 17.27 -0.83
C MET A 51 -0.21 17.14 -0.84
N ILE A 52 0.36 16.57 -1.91
CA ILE A 52 1.81 16.36 -2.04
C ILE A 52 2.50 17.59 -2.64
N GLU A 53 1.85 18.26 -3.58
CA GLU A 53 2.46 19.29 -4.43
C GLU A 53 2.11 20.73 -4.00
N ASP A 54 1.07 20.93 -3.15
CA ASP A 54 0.64 22.26 -2.68
C ASP A 54 1.76 23.05 -1.99
N GLU A 55 2.67 22.34 -1.33
CA GLU A 55 3.86 22.96 -0.77
C GLU A 55 4.99 23.00 -1.83
N SER A 56 4.83 23.89 -2.80
CA SER A 56 5.72 24.03 -3.97
C SER A 56 7.20 24.18 -3.63
N SER A 57 7.52 24.68 -2.41
CA SER A 57 8.90 24.77 -1.90
C SER A 57 9.56 23.40 -1.71
N LEU A 58 8.78 22.36 -1.44
CA LEU A 58 9.29 21.00 -1.22
C LEU A 58 9.69 20.30 -2.53
N ARG A 59 9.08 20.66 -3.66
CA ARG A 59 9.30 20.04 -4.98
C ARG A 59 9.15 18.51 -4.92
N LEU A 60 8.14 18.03 -4.19
CA LEU A 60 7.74 16.64 -4.15
C LEU A 60 6.69 16.37 -5.23
N ARG A 61 6.64 15.14 -5.73
CA ARG A 61 5.58 14.70 -6.66
C ARG A 61 5.13 13.28 -6.32
N TRP A 62 3.92 12.93 -6.70
CA TRP A 62 3.47 11.54 -6.62
C TRP A 62 4.10 10.73 -7.76
N SER A 63 5.16 9.98 -7.48
CA SER A 63 5.93 9.25 -8.48
C SER A 63 5.47 7.82 -8.68
N VAL A 64 5.04 7.15 -7.63
CA VAL A 64 4.68 5.73 -7.65
C VAL A 64 3.43 5.48 -6.81
N VAL A 65 2.49 4.73 -7.38
CA VAL A 65 1.40 4.12 -6.60
C VAL A 65 1.91 2.84 -5.95
N GLU A 66 1.78 2.75 -4.65
CA GLU A 66 2.00 1.49 -3.95
C GLU A 66 0.98 1.31 -2.81
N SER A 67 0.00 0.46 -3.03
CA SER A 67 -0.33 -0.29 -4.24
C SER A 67 -1.73 0.07 -4.71
N LEU A 68 -2.01 -0.13 -6.01
CA LEU A 68 -3.39 -0.27 -6.43
C LEU A 68 -3.85 -1.67 -6.03
N PRO A 69 -4.77 -1.81 -5.05
CA PRO A 69 -5.07 -3.11 -4.47
C PRO A 69 -5.85 -4.00 -5.44
N VAL A 70 -5.43 -5.25 -5.54
CA VAL A 70 -6.14 -6.29 -6.28
C VAL A 70 -7.14 -6.96 -5.37
N SER A 71 -8.42 -7.02 -5.77
CA SER A 71 -9.49 -7.68 -5.00
C SER A 71 -9.17 -9.16 -4.75
N GLU A 72 -9.53 -9.67 -3.56
CA GLU A 72 -9.35 -11.09 -3.23
C GLU A 72 -10.09 -12.00 -4.21
N ALA A 73 -11.29 -11.63 -4.66
CA ALA A 73 -12.02 -12.41 -5.66
C ALA A 73 -11.20 -12.60 -6.95
N ILE A 74 -10.48 -11.56 -7.41
CA ILE A 74 -9.57 -11.67 -8.56
C ILE A 74 -8.43 -12.65 -8.27
N LYS A 75 -7.83 -12.57 -7.08
CA LYS A 75 -6.69 -13.42 -6.71
C LYS A 75 -7.09 -14.90 -6.58
N LEU A 76 -8.31 -15.17 -6.14
CA LEU A 76 -8.86 -16.51 -5.98
C LEU A 76 -9.54 -17.03 -7.24
N GLY A 77 -9.86 -16.15 -8.20
CA GLY A 77 -10.58 -16.53 -9.43
C GLY A 77 -12.04 -16.88 -9.19
N GLU A 78 -12.68 -16.26 -8.21
CA GLU A 78 -14.04 -16.61 -7.76
C GLU A 78 -15.09 -15.62 -8.26
N GLY A 79 -16.23 -16.15 -8.74
CA GLY A 79 -17.39 -15.38 -9.16
C GLY A 79 -17.23 -14.70 -10.51
N ASP A 80 -18.15 -13.75 -10.79
CA ASP A 80 -18.04 -12.87 -11.97
C ASP A 80 -17.07 -11.72 -11.66
N LEU A 81 -15.96 -11.69 -12.36
CA LEU A 81 -14.86 -10.75 -12.15
C LEU A 81 -14.90 -9.55 -13.11
N THR A 82 -15.91 -9.48 -13.99
CA THR A 82 -15.98 -8.49 -15.08
C THR A 82 -15.89 -7.07 -14.54
N ASP A 83 -16.74 -6.70 -13.60
CA ASP A 83 -16.75 -5.36 -13.00
C ASP A 83 -15.46 -5.05 -12.24
N LEU A 84 -14.89 -6.03 -11.54
CA LEU A 84 -13.63 -5.84 -10.80
C LEU A 84 -12.46 -5.57 -11.73
N PHE A 85 -12.37 -6.27 -12.86
CA PHE A 85 -11.36 -5.99 -13.86
C PHE A 85 -11.58 -4.64 -14.53
N ASP A 86 -12.81 -4.27 -14.82
CA ASP A 86 -13.12 -2.98 -15.45
C ASP A 86 -12.83 -1.82 -14.51
N ASN A 87 -13.14 -1.94 -13.22
CA ASN A 87 -12.80 -0.96 -12.19
C ASN A 87 -11.28 -0.81 -12.03
N TYR A 88 -10.54 -1.92 -12.05
CA TYR A 88 -9.09 -1.89 -12.00
C TYR A 88 -8.47 -1.18 -13.21
N ARG A 89 -8.93 -1.53 -14.42
CA ARG A 89 -8.51 -0.88 -15.68
C ARG A 89 -8.84 0.61 -15.67
N GLN A 90 -10.05 0.97 -15.19
CA GLN A 90 -10.45 2.37 -15.11
C GLN A 90 -9.57 3.16 -14.13
N SER A 91 -9.22 2.59 -12.99
CA SER A 91 -8.30 3.19 -12.02
C SER A 91 -6.93 3.45 -12.63
N LEU A 92 -6.38 2.49 -13.40
CA LEU A 92 -5.12 2.66 -14.12
C LEU A 92 -5.18 3.79 -15.16
N ARG A 93 -6.29 3.89 -15.91
CA ARG A 93 -6.50 4.97 -16.90
C ARG A 93 -6.58 6.33 -16.21
N ASN A 94 -7.29 6.42 -15.08
CA ASN A 94 -7.42 7.65 -14.31
C ASN A 94 -6.07 8.11 -13.74
N LEU A 95 -5.26 7.20 -13.21
CA LEU A 95 -3.90 7.49 -12.74
C LEU A 95 -3.03 8.01 -13.88
N ALA A 96 -3.03 7.33 -15.03
CA ALA A 96 -2.27 7.76 -16.19
C ALA A 96 -2.71 9.14 -16.70
N ALA A 97 -4.02 9.42 -16.73
CA ALA A 97 -4.57 10.71 -17.11
C ALA A 97 -4.14 11.84 -16.16
N CYS A 98 -3.92 11.52 -14.88
CA CYS A 98 -3.40 12.45 -13.87
C CYS A 98 -1.86 12.51 -13.82
N GLY A 99 -1.15 11.83 -14.73
CA GLY A 99 0.31 11.87 -14.82
C GLY A 99 1.06 10.88 -13.94
N VAL A 100 0.36 10.03 -13.18
CA VAL A 100 0.98 8.97 -12.38
C VAL A 100 1.08 7.69 -13.20
N THR A 101 2.28 7.37 -13.68
CA THR A 101 2.50 6.32 -14.68
C THR A 101 3.16 5.05 -14.14
N THR A 102 3.58 5.06 -12.89
CA THR A 102 4.18 3.88 -12.25
C THR A 102 3.25 3.35 -11.17
N VAL A 103 2.81 2.11 -11.33
CA VAL A 103 1.90 1.45 -10.39
C VAL A 103 2.49 0.10 -9.99
N CYS A 104 2.70 -0.08 -8.69
CA CYS A 104 2.94 -1.40 -8.11
C CYS A 104 1.60 -2.06 -7.77
N TYR A 105 1.55 -3.37 -7.87
CA TYR A 105 0.43 -4.16 -7.39
C TYR A 105 0.94 -5.36 -6.61
N ASN A 106 0.18 -5.77 -5.63
CA ASN A 106 0.46 -6.97 -4.84
C ASN A 106 -0.53 -8.05 -5.21
N PHE A 107 -0.03 -9.19 -5.66
CA PHE A 107 -0.83 -10.36 -5.98
C PHE A 107 -0.48 -11.50 -5.03
N MET A 108 -0.85 -11.32 -3.77
CA MET A 108 -0.67 -12.30 -2.72
C MET A 108 -2.04 -12.85 -2.34
N ALA A 109 -2.32 -14.09 -2.79
CA ALA A 109 -3.57 -14.77 -2.46
C ALA A 109 -3.52 -15.28 -1.02
N VAL A 110 -4.64 -15.22 -0.31
CA VAL A 110 -4.90 -15.74 1.05
C VAL A 110 -4.15 -14.96 2.14
N LEU A 111 -2.83 -14.89 2.09
CA LEU A 111 -2.01 -14.19 3.08
C LEU A 111 -1.13 -13.12 2.41
N ASP A 112 -1.18 -11.93 2.96
CA ASP A 112 -0.27 -10.84 2.62
C ASP A 112 0.93 -10.84 3.60
N TRP A 113 1.70 -9.78 3.62
CA TRP A 113 2.87 -9.57 4.48
C TRP A 113 2.56 -9.78 5.96
N THR A 114 2.66 -11.03 6.43
CA THR A 114 2.37 -11.38 7.82
C THR A 114 3.52 -10.97 8.73
N ARG A 115 3.17 -10.45 9.91
CA ARG A 115 4.12 -10.10 10.97
C ARG A 115 3.58 -10.60 12.30
N THR A 116 4.46 -11.22 13.07
CA THR A 116 4.15 -11.74 14.41
C THR A 116 4.52 -10.74 15.50
N GLU A 117 5.36 -9.76 15.19
CA GLU A 117 5.76 -8.68 16.07
C GLU A 117 6.02 -7.39 15.28
N LEU A 118 5.39 -6.29 15.71
CA LEU A 118 5.46 -5.01 15.00
C LEU A 118 6.56 -4.08 15.53
N ALA A 119 7.13 -4.38 16.69
CA ALA A 119 8.12 -3.54 17.37
C ALA A 119 9.27 -4.37 17.97
N PHE A 120 9.76 -5.34 17.24
CA PHE A 120 10.90 -6.16 17.66
C PHE A 120 12.14 -5.28 17.84
N ARG A 121 12.71 -5.30 19.05
CA ARG A 121 13.90 -4.51 19.37
C ARG A 121 15.17 -5.13 18.79
N LEU A 122 15.90 -4.33 18.04
CA LEU A 122 17.23 -4.65 17.55
C LEU A 122 18.32 -4.27 18.55
N PRO A 123 19.51 -4.89 18.49
CA PRO A 123 20.62 -4.58 19.43
C PRO A 123 21.02 -3.11 19.48
N GLY A 124 20.82 -2.36 18.38
CA GLY A 124 21.09 -0.92 18.28
C GLY A 124 20.01 -0.02 18.88
N GLY A 125 18.95 -0.58 19.48
CA GLY A 125 17.84 0.16 20.08
C GLY A 125 16.72 0.55 19.10
N ALA A 126 16.91 0.38 17.80
CA ALA A 126 15.86 0.54 16.80
C ALA A 126 14.81 -0.59 16.90
N THR A 127 13.63 -0.37 16.29
CA THR A 127 12.60 -1.39 16.17
C THR A 127 12.43 -1.80 14.72
N ALA A 128 12.02 -3.06 14.50
CA ALA A 128 11.73 -3.62 13.17
C ALA A 128 10.51 -4.54 13.22
N LEU A 129 9.94 -4.79 12.06
CA LEU A 129 8.94 -5.82 11.88
C LEU A 129 9.63 -7.19 11.93
N ARG A 130 9.01 -8.17 12.61
CA ARG A 130 9.52 -9.55 12.68
C ARG A 130 8.43 -10.54 12.32
N PHE A 131 8.79 -11.55 11.56
CA PHE A 131 8.01 -12.76 11.36
C PHE A 131 8.67 -13.92 12.10
N ASP A 132 7.88 -14.74 12.78
CA ASP A 132 8.30 -15.93 13.50
C ASP A 132 7.29 -17.04 13.21
N GLN A 133 7.76 -18.12 12.63
CA GLN A 133 6.92 -19.23 12.17
C GLN A 133 6.16 -19.90 13.32
N ASP A 134 6.85 -20.12 14.45
CA ASP A 134 6.25 -20.83 15.60
C ASP A 134 5.12 -19.99 16.23
N ARG A 135 5.31 -18.66 16.29
CA ARG A 135 4.27 -17.75 16.75
C ARG A 135 3.06 -17.71 15.81
N LEU A 136 3.29 -17.76 14.49
CA LEU A 136 2.18 -17.81 13.54
C LEU A 136 1.42 -19.13 13.69
N ALA A 137 2.13 -20.26 13.76
CA ALA A 137 1.51 -21.58 13.95
C ALA A 137 0.70 -21.64 15.24
N ALA A 138 1.25 -21.13 16.35
CA ALA A 138 0.51 -21.06 17.61
C ALA A 138 -0.75 -20.17 17.50
N PHE A 139 -0.66 -19.02 16.81
CA PHE A 139 -1.80 -18.16 16.57
C PHE A 139 -2.88 -18.84 15.74
N ASP A 140 -2.50 -19.54 14.66
CA ASP A 140 -3.43 -20.25 13.80
C ASP A 140 -4.12 -21.40 14.52
N CYS A 141 -3.37 -22.21 15.28
CA CYS A 141 -3.91 -23.37 15.98
C CYS A 141 -4.79 -22.99 17.18
N TYR A 142 -4.38 -22.02 17.98
CA TYR A 142 -4.99 -21.76 19.28
C TYR A 142 -5.87 -20.50 19.33
N ILE A 143 -5.63 -19.51 18.48
CA ILE A 143 -6.41 -18.26 18.46
C ILE A 143 -7.42 -18.29 17.31
N LEU A 144 -6.98 -18.48 16.08
CA LEU A 144 -7.88 -18.55 14.93
C LEU A 144 -8.58 -19.90 14.78
N GLN A 145 -7.97 -20.97 15.30
CA GLN A 145 -8.49 -22.33 15.24
C GLN A 145 -8.88 -22.74 13.80
N ARG A 146 -8.03 -22.39 12.84
CA ARG A 146 -8.30 -22.68 11.43
C ARG A 146 -8.25 -24.20 11.18
N PRO A 147 -9.25 -24.75 10.46
CA PRO A 147 -9.23 -26.18 10.09
C PRO A 147 -7.94 -26.54 9.35
N GLY A 148 -7.24 -27.55 9.83
CA GLY A 148 -5.99 -28.03 9.22
C GLY A 148 -4.74 -27.24 9.61
N ALA A 149 -4.81 -26.32 10.55
CA ALA A 149 -3.65 -25.54 11.00
C ALA A 149 -2.59 -26.39 11.75
N GLU A 150 -2.97 -27.58 12.21
CA GLU A 150 -2.08 -28.53 12.90
C GLU A 150 -1.28 -29.45 11.94
N ALA A 151 -1.54 -29.38 10.62
CA ALA A 151 -0.88 -30.20 9.60
C ALA A 151 0.36 -29.49 9.07
#